data_3adab9e43f653deeac38cbff345d83b0
#
_entry.id   3adab9e43f653deeac38cbff345d83b0
#
_cell.length_a   1.000
_cell.length_b   1.000
_cell.length_c   1.000
_cell.angle_alpha   90.00
_cell.angle_beta   90.00
_cell.angle_gamma   90.00
#
_symmetry.space_group_name_H-M   'P 1'
#
loop_
_entity.id
_entity.type
_entity.pdbx_description
1 polymer ?
#
loop_
_entity_poly.entity_id
_entity_poly.type
_entity_poly.pdbx_seq_one_letter_code
_entity_poly.pdbx_strand_id
1 'polypeptide(L)'
;MIQQLDEYDITQKIIETVANVCSRAVLFSILIEAKDATQIADELKLSISNVYKTLANLEDLTLVNVDTFKISPEGKKIKMYKSRIGGVEIKIKGVEPVLNLYPNNH
;
A
#
# COMPACT_ATOMS: atom_id res chain seq x y z
N MET A 1 2.78 9.01 26.46
CA MET A 1 1.84 9.94 25.87
C MET A 1 2.05 10.10 24.37
N ILE A 2 3.26 10.43 23.94
CA ILE A 2 3.59 10.53 22.51
C ILE A 2 3.34 9.21 21.78
N GLN A 3 3.68 8.08 22.42
CA GLN A 3 3.48 6.76 21.83
C GLN A 3 2.01 6.44 21.56
N GLN A 4 1.13 6.85 22.47
CA GLN A 4 -0.31 6.64 22.28
C GLN A 4 -0.84 7.46 21.11
N LEU A 5 -0.33 8.69 20.97
CA LEU A 5 -0.68 9.53 19.84
C LEU A 5 -0.15 8.93 18.53
N ASP A 6 1.02 8.32 18.56
CA ASP A 6 1.61 7.68 17.38
C ASP A 6 0.77 6.49 16.91
N GLU A 7 0.32 5.62 17.83
CA GLU A 7 -0.55 4.50 17.48
C GLU A 7 -1.87 4.98 16.88
N TYR A 8 -2.49 5.96 17.51
CA TYR A 8 -3.71 6.54 17.03
C TYR A 8 -3.50 7.17 15.65
N ASP A 9 -2.39 7.87 15.48
CA ASP A 9 -2.05 8.53 14.23
C ASP A 9 -1.84 7.52 13.10
N ILE A 10 -1.17 6.40 13.38
CA ILE A 10 -0.94 5.34 12.39
C ILE A 10 -2.27 4.70 11.97
N THR A 11 -3.13 4.38 12.91
CA THR A 11 -4.46 3.83 12.61
C THR A 11 -5.25 4.80 11.73
N GLN A 12 -5.25 6.06 12.07
CA GLN A 12 -5.96 7.09 11.31
C GLN A 12 -5.38 7.22 9.90
N LYS A 13 -4.06 7.19 9.76
CA LYS A 13 -3.39 7.26 8.46
C LYS A 13 -3.72 6.08 7.57
N ILE A 14 -3.78 4.88 8.13
CA ILE A 14 -4.16 3.69 7.37
C ILE A 14 -5.60 3.82 6.89
N ILE A 15 -6.51 4.24 7.76
CA ILE A 15 -7.92 4.44 7.40
C ILE A 15 -8.03 5.45 6.25
N GLU A 16 -7.36 6.59 6.36
CA GLU A 16 -7.38 7.62 5.32
C GLU A 16 -6.80 7.10 4.01
N THR A 17 -5.75 6.30 4.10
CA THR A 17 -5.10 5.73 2.91
C THR A 17 -6.04 4.75 2.20
N VAL A 18 -6.65 3.82 2.93
CA VAL A 18 -7.56 2.85 2.30
C VAL A 18 -8.90 3.47 1.91
N ALA A 19 -9.25 4.62 2.49
CA ALA A 19 -10.42 5.38 2.05
C ALA A 19 -10.18 6.06 0.69
N ASN A 20 -8.94 6.30 0.33
CA ASN A 20 -8.58 6.91 -0.95
C ASN A 20 -8.64 5.87 -2.06
N VAL A 21 -9.42 6.14 -3.10
CA VAL A 21 -9.65 5.17 -4.18
C VAL A 21 -8.38 4.84 -4.95
N CYS A 22 -7.52 5.82 -5.16
CA CYS A 22 -6.25 5.63 -5.87
C CYS A 22 -5.31 4.70 -5.08
N SER A 23 -5.19 4.95 -3.77
CA SER A 23 -4.36 4.12 -2.89
C SER A 23 -4.87 2.69 -2.82
N ARG A 24 -6.20 2.51 -2.70
CA ARG A 24 -6.79 1.16 -2.74
C ARG A 24 -6.52 0.45 -4.06
N ALA A 25 -6.66 1.16 -5.17
CA ALA A 25 -6.42 0.57 -6.49
C ALA A 25 -4.98 0.08 -6.63
N VAL A 26 -4.02 0.90 -6.21
CA VAL A 26 -2.60 0.52 -6.24
C VAL A 26 -2.37 -0.69 -5.33
N LEU A 27 -2.84 -0.63 -4.09
CA LEU A 27 -2.65 -1.68 -3.09
C LEU A 27 -3.16 -3.03 -3.60
N PHE A 28 -4.39 -3.07 -4.11
CA PHE A 28 -5.01 -4.33 -4.52
C PHE A 28 -4.62 -4.77 -5.93
N SER A 29 -4.01 -3.88 -6.73
CA SER A 29 -3.48 -4.28 -8.05
C SER A 29 -2.28 -5.23 -7.91
N ILE A 30 -1.62 -5.22 -6.76
CA ILE A 30 -0.43 -6.04 -6.49
C ILE A 30 -0.71 -7.09 -5.40
N LEU A 31 -1.95 -7.52 -5.30
CA LEU A 31 -2.36 -8.54 -4.33
C LEU A 31 -1.84 -9.93 -4.72
N ILE A 32 -2.00 -10.31 -5.98
CA ILE A 32 -1.68 -11.66 -6.45
C ILE A 32 -0.29 -11.72 -7.04
N GLU A 33 0.08 -10.73 -7.85
CA GLU A 33 1.39 -10.66 -8.50
C GLU A 33 2.13 -9.40 -8.11
N ALA A 34 3.42 -9.52 -7.85
CA ALA A 34 4.29 -8.38 -7.68
C ALA A 34 4.44 -7.64 -9.01
N LYS A 35 4.45 -6.31 -8.95
CA LYS A 35 4.55 -5.46 -10.14
C LYS A 35 5.47 -4.28 -9.87
N ASP A 36 6.12 -3.80 -10.92
CA ASP A 36 6.87 -2.55 -10.80
C ASP A 36 5.94 -1.34 -10.96
N ALA A 37 6.46 -0.17 -10.64
CA ALA A 37 5.66 1.06 -10.66
C ALA A 37 5.14 1.39 -12.07
N THR A 38 5.89 1.09 -13.10
CA THR A 38 5.48 1.35 -14.49
C THR A 38 4.29 0.47 -14.88
N GLN A 39 4.33 -0.82 -14.50
CA GLN A 39 3.22 -1.73 -14.75
C GLN A 39 1.93 -1.25 -14.05
N ILE A 40 2.07 -0.84 -12.80
CA ILE A 40 0.94 -0.34 -12.02
C ILE A 40 0.36 0.92 -12.68
N ALA A 41 1.22 1.86 -13.07
CA ALA A 41 0.79 3.09 -13.72
C ALA A 41 0.05 2.82 -15.01
N ASP A 42 0.56 1.91 -15.83
CA ASP A 42 -0.06 1.55 -17.11
C ASP A 42 -1.42 0.87 -16.90
N GLU A 43 -1.50 -0.07 -15.98
CA GLU A 43 -2.74 -0.80 -15.72
C GLU A 43 -3.84 0.08 -15.15
N LEU A 44 -3.48 0.97 -14.23
CA LEU A 44 -4.45 1.81 -13.55
C LEU A 44 -4.68 3.16 -14.23
N LYS A 45 -3.95 3.45 -15.28
CA LYS A 45 -4.03 4.74 -16.00
C LYS A 45 -3.70 5.91 -15.10
N LEU A 46 -2.67 5.73 -14.25
CA LEU A 46 -2.17 6.76 -13.35
C LEU A 46 -0.83 7.26 -13.82
N SER A 47 -0.47 8.50 -13.45
CA SER A 47 0.88 8.99 -13.72
C SER A 47 1.89 8.22 -12.90
N ILE A 48 3.10 8.05 -13.45
CA ILE A 48 4.16 7.31 -12.76
C ILE A 48 4.55 8.00 -11.45
N SER A 49 4.54 9.33 -11.41
CA SER A 49 4.86 10.08 -10.20
C SER A 49 3.83 9.85 -9.11
N ASN A 50 2.54 9.76 -9.48
CA ASN A 50 1.47 9.43 -8.54
C ASN A 50 1.65 8.03 -7.97
N VAL A 51 2.01 7.08 -8.81
CA VAL A 51 2.23 5.70 -8.37
C VAL A 51 3.40 5.63 -7.40
N TYR A 52 4.53 6.27 -7.69
CA TYR A 52 5.66 6.30 -6.77
C TYR A 52 5.32 6.94 -5.43
N LYS A 53 4.59 8.04 -5.45
CA LYS A 53 4.15 8.72 -4.24
C LYS A 53 3.23 7.82 -3.40
N THR A 54 2.29 7.15 -4.06
CA THR A 54 1.36 6.24 -3.40
C THR A 54 2.10 5.03 -2.82
N LEU A 55 3.01 4.43 -3.59
CA LEU A 55 3.80 3.29 -3.11
C LEU A 55 4.67 3.68 -1.92
N ALA A 56 5.28 4.86 -1.94
CA ALA A 56 6.08 5.34 -0.81
C ALA A 56 5.23 5.45 0.45
N ASN A 57 4.03 5.99 0.34
CA ASN A 57 3.11 6.10 1.48
C ASN A 57 2.68 4.72 1.98
N LEU A 58 2.32 3.82 1.08
CA LEU A 58 1.92 2.45 1.44
C LEU A 58 3.07 1.68 2.10
N GLU A 59 4.28 1.88 1.61
CA GLU A 59 5.48 1.25 2.17
C GLU A 59 5.77 1.79 3.58
N ASP A 60 5.65 3.10 3.78
CA ASP A 60 5.83 3.73 5.09
C ASP A 60 4.84 3.17 6.12
N LEU A 61 3.63 2.85 5.69
CA LEU A 61 2.61 2.26 6.55
C LEU A 61 2.72 0.73 6.64
N THR A 62 3.74 0.16 6.01
CA THR A 62 4.01 -1.29 5.96
C THR A 62 2.90 -2.10 5.31
N LEU A 63 2.11 -1.48 4.44
CA LEU A 63 1.03 -2.16 3.72
C LEU A 63 1.51 -2.85 2.44
N VAL A 64 2.65 -2.43 1.91
CA VAL A 64 3.32 -3.07 0.77
C VAL A 64 4.79 -3.28 1.10
N ASN A 65 5.42 -4.19 0.39
CA ASN A 65 6.86 -4.38 0.47
C ASN A 65 7.42 -4.63 -0.92
N VAL A 66 8.74 -4.53 -1.03
CA VAL A 66 9.46 -4.95 -2.23
C VAL A 66 9.62 -6.47 -2.14
N ASP A 67 8.87 -7.18 -2.99
CA ASP A 67 8.86 -8.64 -3.00
C ASP A 67 10.13 -9.19 -3.64
N THR A 68 10.52 -8.61 -4.76
CA THR A 68 11.70 -9.04 -5.52
C THR A 68 12.18 -7.89 -6.40
N PHE A 69 13.26 -8.13 -7.12
CA PHE A 69 13.79 -7.19 -8.11
C PHE A 69 13.85 -7.89 -9.46
N LYS A 70 13.62 -7.12 -10.52
CA LYS A 70 13.95 -7.59 -11.86
C LYS A 70 15.07 -6.72 -12.41
N ILE A 71 15.77 -7.22 -13.41
CA ILE A 71 16.89 -6.51 -14.04
C ILE A 71 16.39 -5.97 -15.38
N SER A 72 16.53 -4.66 -15.58
CA SER A 72 16.19 -4.04 -16.86
C SER A 72 17.23 -4.40 -17.93
N PRO A 73 16.91 -4.17 -19.21
CA PRO A 73 17.91 -4.37 -20.28
C PRO A 73 19.21 -3.58 -20.07
N GLU A 74 19.12 -2.43 -19.38
CA GLU A 74 20.27 -1.59 -19.06
C GLU A 74 21.01 -2.03 -17.80
N GLY A 75 20.59 -3.14 -17.16
CA GLY A 75 21.24 -3.67 -15.97
C GLY A 75 20.79 -3.04 -14.67
N LYS A 76 19.73 -2.25 -14.66
CA LYS A 76 19.23 -1.60 -13.44
C LYS A 76 18.30 -2.53 -12.68
N LYS A 77 18.38 -2.49 -11.35
CA LYS A 77 17.43 -3.20 -10.49
C LYS A 77 16.12 -2.44 -10.43
N ILE A 78 15.04 -3.13 -10.72
CA ILE A 78 13.68 -2.56 -10.66
C ILE A 78 12.93 -3.24 -9.54
N LYS A 79 12.40 -2.44 -8.61
CA LYS A 79 11.63 -2.96 -7.48
C LYS A 79 10.28 -3.51 -7.92
N MET A 80 9.97 -4.71 -7.46
CA MET A 80 8.68 -5.35 -7.68
C MET A 80 7.92 -5.33 -6.36
N TYR A 81 6.81 -4.60 -6.32
CA TYR A 81 6.03 -4.39 -5.10
C TYR A 81 4.90 -5.39 -4.99
N LYS A 82 4.60 -5.77 -3.77
CA LYS A 82 3.48 -6.67 -3.48
C LYS A 82 2.76 -6.21 -2.22
N SER A 83 1.44 -6.39 -2.20
CA SER A 83 0.64 -6.07 -1.02
C SER A 83 0.93 -7.05 0.11
N ARG A 84 1.05 -6.54 1.32
CA ARG A 84 1.18 -7.36 2.52
C ARG A 84 -0.16 -7.77 3.10
N ILE A 85 -1.22 -7.08 2.70
CA ILE A 85 -2.55 -7.33 3.24
C ILE A 85 -3.50 -7.79 2.15
N GLY A 86 -4.41 -8.69 2.51
CA GLY A 86 -5.45 -9.19 1.63
C GLY A 86 -6.81 -8.54 1.86
N GLY A 87 -6.96 -7.82 2.97
CA GLY A 87 -8.21 -7.16 3.28
C GLY A 87 -8.10 -6.22 4.46
N VAL A 88 -9.08 -5.34 4.57
CA VAL A 88 -9.17 -4.33 5.63
C VAL A 88 -10.60 -4.30 6.13
N GLU A 89 -10.76 -4.26 7.45
CA GLU A 89 -12.06 -4.06 8.07
C GLU A 89 -11.96 -2.88 9.03
N ILE A 90 -12.91 -1.97 8.93
CA ILE A 90 -12.98 -0.79 9.79
C ILE A 90 -14.34 -0.78 10.48
N LYS A 91 -14.33 -0.71 11.82
CA LYS A 91 -15.54 -0.61 12.62
C LYS A 91 -15.53 0.70 13.39
N ILE A 92 -16.60 1.45 13.27
CA ILE A 92 -16.74 2.73 13.98
C ILE A 92 -17.98 2.62 14.87
N LYS A 93 -17.76 2.48 16.17
CA LYS A 93 -18.84 2.40 17.19
C LYS A 93 -18.73 3.52 18.21
N GLY A 94 -17.74 4.36 18.09
CA GLY A 94 -17.49 5.47 19.01
C GLY A 94 -16.50 6.41 18.36
N VAL A 95 -15.75 7.14 19.18
CA VAL A 95 -14.78 8.11 18.67
C VAL A 95 -13.61 7.39 18.01
N GLU A 96 -13.14 6.29 18.62
CA GLU A 96 -11.98 5.57 18.13
C GLU A 96 -12.40 4.42 17.24
N PRO A 97 -11.96 4.41 15.97
CA PRO A 97 -12.26 3.29 15.08
C PRO A 97 -11.42 2.07 15.44
N VAL A 98 -11.96 0.90 15.11
CA VAL A 98 -11.22 -0.36 15.21
C VAL A 98 -10.82 -0.78 13.80
N LEU A 99 -9.53 -1.00 13.60
CA LEU A 99 -8.96 -1.38 12.32
C LEU A 99 -8.43 -2.81 12.41
N ASN A 100 -8.88 -3.68 11.50
CA ASN A 100 -8.36 -5.03 11.36
C ASN A 100 -7.75 -5.17 9.97
N LEU A 101 -6.49 -5.60 9.94
CA LEU A 101 -5.77 -5.87 8.70
C LEU A 101 -5.60 -7.38 8.56
N TYR A 102 -5.98 -7.91 7.42
CA TYR A 102 -5.86 -9.34 7.14
C TYR A 102 -4.66 -9.57 6.24
N PRO A 103 -3.79 -10.54 6.57
CA PRO A 103 -2.60 -10.76 5.77
C PRO A 103 -2.94 -11.26 4.36
N ASN A 104 -2.04 -10.96 3.44
CA ASN A 104 -2.16 -11.47 2.07
C ASN A 104 -1.64 -12.89 2.04
N ASN A 105 -2.49 -13.83 1.64
CA ASN A 105 -2.15 -15.26 1.55
C ASN A 105 -1.82 -15.69 0.12
N HIS A 106 -1.73 -14.74 -0.78
CA HIS A 106 -1.31 -15.01 -2.17
C HIS A 106 0.20 -14.79 -2.31
#